data_fab16a4a8ea9ab6d62533fc8dedf80c1
#
_entry.id   fab16a4a8ea9ab6d62533fc8dedf80c1
#
_cell.length_a   1.000
_cell.length_b   1.000
_cell.length_c   1.000
_cell.angle_alpha   90.00
_cell.angle_beta   90.00
_cell.angle_gamma   90.00
#
_symmetry.space_group_name_H-M   'P 1'
#
loop_
_entity.id
_entity.type
_entity.pdbx_description
1 polymer ?
#
loop_
_entity_poly.entity_id
_entity_poly.type
_entity_poly.pdbx_seq_one_letter_code
_entity_poly.pdbx_strand_id
1 'polypeptide(L)'
;MGLGLSSRFTFGDTMYVNSIADNAEFDYVVIGAGSSGCVMAAKLSGAGHSVLLLEAGGRDTSFNIKVPLFVAHVLNDENLIWPYMTEPQMHLNGQPQRWTRGRVIGGCSSINGNLFVRGDPQEYDNWRAAGCEGWGYNDMLPIFKRLEDFPEGDQSVRGSGGPIHCTPLTNFDPLSDAFLQACGEAGYKKPADYNDGNYEGAFYLQYSTRNGWRNSTPVGYLNPVLKRANLTVLPNAIVTRLLLEGDQQKRATGAEYRLGDTPFKVKARREVILSAGPLASPKILELSGIGNSEVLQKFGIATQHHLPGVGENLRDHPNTRITYECAQPITINDVLRSPWLKLKEGLRFMFKREGLLTICSATAQMNYRSSDRVSQPDLVLRLLPLSGRDRYARTPDKGLDPHPGFTFGITVLQPFSRGTVHLKSTDPLHQAAMDPKYLSHEADVQTFLDGMRVARKVASQPGLKDLIVRETRPGPEVNDDAGLIDYMKGTIQTSWHMVGTCKMGVDDMAVVDPQLRVRGLAGLRVVDSSICPSIPSSNTNIPSIAIGEKGADMVLEAG
;
A
#
# COMPACT_ATOMS: atom_id res chain seq x y z
N MET A 1 21.48 -1.74 -54.61
CA MET A 1 20.04 -1.59 -54.52
C MET A 1 19.63 -1.98 -53.10
N GLY A 2 19.49 -0.97 -52.25
CA GLY A 2 19.10 -1.16 -50.87
C GLY A 2 17.58 -1.07 -50.73
N LEU A 3 16.95 -2.08 -50.19
CA LEU A 3 15.54 -2.03 -49.81
C LEU A 3 15.44 -1.61 -48.34
N GLY A 4 15.01 -0.36 -48.13
CA GLY A 4 14.69 0.17 -46.82
C GLY A 4 13.43 -0.51 -46.27
N LEU A 5 13.57 -1.19 -45.14
CA LEU A 5 12.44 -1.65 -44.33
C LEU A 5 11.88 -0.45 -43.56
N SER A 6 10.77 0.10 -44.06
CA SER A 6 9.94 1.04 -43.31
C SER A 6 9.28 0.31 -42.14
N SER A 7 9.74 0.56 -40.94
CA SER A 7 9.03 0.16 -39.71
C SER A 7 7.69 0.89 -39.66
N ARG A 8 6.59 0.16 -39.82
CA ARG A 8 5.24 0.66 -39.56
C ARG A 8 5.10 0.91 -38.05
N PHE A 9 5.11 2.17 -37.68
CA PHE A 9 4.72 2.60 -36.33
C PHE A 9 3.24 2.28 -36.12
N THR A 10 2.93 1.35 -35.22
CA THR A 10 1.59 1.13 -34.72
C THR A 10 1.24 2.26 -33.75
N PHE A 11 0.12 2.91 -33.96
CA PHE A 11 -0.45 3.96 -33.10
C PHE A 11 -0.74 3.41 -31.70
N GLY A 12 0.20 3.56 -30.76
CA GLY A 12 0.08 3.07 -29.38
C GLY A 12 1.35 3.19 -28.54
N ASP A 13 2.52 3.32 -29.17
CA ASP A 13 3.82 3.16 -28.50
C ASP A 13 4.59 4.45 -28.16
N THR A 14 4.06 5.63 -28.42
CA THR A 14 4.79 6.90 -28.33
C THR A 14 4.78 7.58 -26.94
N MET A 15 4.20 6.97 -25.90
CA MET A 15 4.03 7.59 -24.59
C MET A 15 5.05 7.14 -23.54
N TYR A 16 5.66 5.99 -23.74
CA TYR A 16 6.76 5.48 -22.91
C TYR A 16 8.02 5.40 -23.72
N VAL A 17 9.13 5.88 -23.18
CA VAL A 17 10.42 5.78 -23.85
C VAL A 17 11.17 4.51 -23.40
N ASN A 18 12.00 3.96 -24.27
CA ASN A 18 12.84 2.79 -23.93
C ASN A 18 14.25 3.20 -23.49
N SER A 19 14.65 4.44 -23.76
CA SER A 19 15.92 5.02 -23.33
C SER A 19 15.86 6.55 -23.44
N ILE A 20 16.76 7.22 -22.73
CA ILE A 20 17.04 8.65 -22.86
C ILE A 20 18.55 8.83 -23.05
N ALA A 21 18.98 9.98 -23.53
CA ALA A 21 20.40 10.30 -23.63
C ALA A 21 21.07 10.25 -22.25
N ASP A 22 22.32 9.73 -22.21
CA ASP A 22 23.10 9.78 -20.98
C ASP A 22 23.34 11.24 -20.58
N ASN A 23 23.26 11.54 -19.29
CA ASN A 23 23.29 12.90 -18.71
C ASN A 23 22.18 13.85 -19.24
N ALA A 24 21.04 13.32 -19.72
CA ALA A 24 19.87 14.16 -20.04
C ALA A 24 19.43 14.97 -18.81
N GLU A 25 18.88 16.16 -19.05
CA GLU A 25 18.52 17.11 -17.99
C GLU A 25 17.00 17.37 -17.99
N PHE A 26 16.41 17.32 -16.82
CA PHE A 26 15.00 17.63 -16.56
C PHE A 26 14.91 18.65 -15.41
N ASP A 27 13.77 19.33 -15.25
CA ASP A 27 13.55 20.14 -14.07
C ASP A 27 13.43 19.26 -12.83
N TYR A 28 12.66 18.20 -12.95
CA TYR A 28 12.47 17.21 -11.86
C TYR A 28 12.75 15.79 -12.36
N VAL A 29 13.42 15.02 -11.52
CA VAL A 29 13.60 13.57 -11.69
C VAL A 29 12.83 12.87 -10.57
N VAL A 30 11.74 12.17 -10.93
CA VAL A 30 10.91 11.40 -9.99
C VAL A 30 11.34 9.93 -10.07
N ILE A 31 11.72 9.37 -8.92
CA ILE A 31 12.22 7.99 -8.80
C ILE A 31 11.13 7.10 -8.20
N GLY A 32 10.59 6.19 -9.00
CA GLY A 32 9.49 5.29 -8.67
C GLY A 32 8.14 5.81 -9.17
N ALA A 33 7.50 5.05 -10.07
CA ALA A 33 6.16 5.32 -10.59
C ALA A 33 5.07 4.63 -9.75
N GLY A 34 5.20 4.66 -8.43
CA GLY A 34 4.22 4.15 -7.47
C GLY A 34 3.05 5.10 -7.23
N SER A 35 2.31 4.87 -6.12
CA SER A 35 1.12 5.65 -5.75
C SER A 35 1.40 7.15 -5.68
N SER A 36 2.50 7.58 -5.05
CA SER A 36 2.87 9.00 -4.95
C SER A 36 3.58 9.51 -6.21
N GLY A 37 4.49 8.72 -6.79
CA GLY A 37 5.32 9.17 -7.93
C GLY A 37 4.52 9.46 -9.20
N CYS A 38 3.45 8.69 -9.49
CA CYS A 38 2.53 8.98 -10.58
C CYS A 38 1.82 10.34 -10.40
N VAL A 39 1.44 10.67 -9.16
CA VAL A 39 0.83 11.96 -8.79
C VAL A 39 1.84 13.10 -9.01
N MET A 40 3.06 12.94 -8.46
CA MET A 40 4.14 13.91 -8.60
C MET A 40 4.39 14.24 -10.08
N ALA A 41 4.59 13.20 -10.91
CA ALA A 41 4.87 13.38 -12.34
C ALA A 41 3.70 14.07 -13.07
N ALA A 42 2.46 13.71 -12.75
CA ALA A 42 1.28 14.31 -13.37
C ALA A 42 1.13 15.79 -13.00
N LYS A 43 1.33 16.16 -11.73
CA LYS A 43 1.15 17.54 -11.25
C LYS A 43 2.30 18.45 -11.69
N LEU A 44 3.54 18.02 -11.54
CA LEU A 44 4.71 18.82 -11.95
C LEU A 44 4.73 19.07 -13.45
N SER A 45 4.41 18.05 -14.28
CA SER A 45 4.26 18.26 -15.73
C SER A 45 3.06 19.14 -16.07
N GLY A 46 2.00 19.10 -15.26
CA GLY A 46 0.83 19.97 -15.39
C GLY A 46 1.13 21.44 -15.13
N ALA A 47 2.11 21.72 -14.30
CA ALA A 47 2.61 23.07 -14.03
C ALA A 47 3.64 23.57 -15.05
N GLY A 48 3.88 22.81 -16.13
CA GLY A 48 4.76 23.22 -17.24
C GLY A 48 6.22 22.78 -17.11
N HIS A 49 6.61 22.12 -16.01
CA HIS A 49 7.99 21.67 -15.81
C HIS A 49 8.31 20.42 -16.64
N SER A 50 9.58 20.28 -17.05
CA SER A 50 10.07 19.06 -17.67
C SER A 50 10.32 18.00 -16.59
N VAL A 51 9.67 16.83 -16.72
CA VAL A 51 9.68 15.76 -15.72
C VAL A 51 10.11 14.45 -16.34
N LEU A 52 11.07 13.79 -15.69
CA LEU A 52 11.40 12.39 -15.93
C LEU A 52 10.84 11.55 -14.79
N LEU A 53 10.04 10.51 -15.12
CA LEU A 53 9.58 9.48 -14.21
C LEU A 53 10.29 8.17 -14.50
N LEU A 54 11.09 7.69 -13.53
CA LEU A 54 11.83 6.42 -13.60
C LEU A 54 11.05 5.33 -12.85
N GLU A 55 10.91 4.15 -13.48
CA GLU A 55 10.27 2.99 -12.85
C GLU A 55 11.10 1.73 -13.09
N ALA A 56 11.35 0.97 -12.01
CA ALA A 56 12.12 -0.27 -12.06
C ALA A 56 11.40 -1.41 -12.80
N GLY A 57 10.08 -1.40 -12.80
CA GLY A 57 9.25 -2.38 -13.47
C GLY A 57 8.77 -1.97 -14.86
N GLY A 58 8.02 -2.87 -15.48
CA GLY A 58 7.40 -2.65 -16.79
C GLY A 58 6.08 -1.89 -16.72
N ARG A 59 5.34 -1.88 -17.84
CA ARG A 59 4.02 -1.25 -17.98
C ARG A 59 2.93 -2.08 -17.29
N ASP A 60 1.87 -1.45 -16.83
CA ASP A 60 0.68 -2.05 -16.19
C ASP A 60 -0.36 -2.61 -17.18
N THR A 61 0.09 -3.20 -18.26
CA THR A 61 -0.78 -3.68 -19.36
C THR A 61 -1.45 -5.02 -19.10
N SER A 62 -0.99 -5.78 -18.10
CA SER A 62 -1.54 -7.09 -17.76
C SER A 62 -3.03 -7.03 -17.44
N PHE A 63 -3.82 -7.92 -18.05
CA PHE A 63 -5.24 -8.05 -17.77
C PHE A 63 -5.52 -8.38 -16.29
N ASN A 64 -4.63 -9.15 -15.65
CA ASN A 64 -4.75 -9.50 -14.24
C ASN A 64 -4.68 -8.28 -13.31
N ILE A 65 -3.94 -7.23 -13.70
CA ILE A 65 -3.91 -5.95 -12.96
C ILE A 65 -5.28 -5.27 -13.01
N LYS A 66 -5.96 -5.31 -14.15
CA LYS A 66 -7.20 -4.55 -14.39
C LYS A 66 -8.39 -5.10 -13.61
N VAL A 67 -8.46 -6.42 -13.39
CA VAL A 67 -9.56 -7.10 -12.69
C VAL A 67 -9.25 -7.21 -11.20
N PRO A 68 -10.02 -6.56 -10.30
CA PRO A 68 -9.72 -6.52 -8.86
C PRO A 68 -9.57 -7.91 -8.22
N LEU A 69 -10.43 -8.87 -8.54
CA LEU A 69 -10.37 -10.23 -7.97
C LEU A 69 -9.06 -10.96 -8.30
N PHE A 70 -8.38 -10.61 -9.39
CA PHE A 70 -7.17 -11.29 -9.83
C PHE A 70 -5.91 -10.86 -9.08
N VAL A 71 -6.07 -10.10 -7.98
CA VAL A 71 -4.96 -9.70 -7.10
C VAL A 71 -4.05 -10.87 -6.70
N ALA A 72 -4.61 -12.05 -6.44
CA ALA A 72 -3.81 -13.24 -6.08
C ALA A 72 -2.92 -13.73 -7.25
N HIS A 73 -3.36 -13.58 -8.50
CA HIS A 73 -2.54 -13.90 -9.68
C HIS A 73 -1.41 -12.88 -9.82
N VAL A 74 -1.71 -11.59 -9.66
CA VAL A 74 -0.71 -10.51 -9.74
C VAL A 74 0.37 -10.66 -8.67
N LEU A 75 -0.01 -10.99 -7.42
CA LEU A 75 0.92 -11.18 -6.30
C LEU A 75 1.83 -12.41 -6.44
N ASN A 76 1.58 -13.26 -7.44
CA ASN A 76 2.41 -14.42 -7.76
C ASN A 76 3.10 -14.32 -9.13
N ASP A 77 2.97 -13.19 -9.84
CA ASP A 77 3.66 -12.93 -11.11
C ASP A 77 4.95 -12.13 -10.85
N GLU A 78 6.09 -12.79 -10.87
CA GLU A 78 7.40 -12.21 -10.59
C GLU A 78 7.82 -11.10 -11.57
N ASN A 79 7.17 -11.01 -12.74
CA ASN A 79 7.39 -9.90 -13.68
C ASN A 79 6.76 -8.60 -13.19
N LEU A 80 5.75 -8.68 -12.30
CA LEU A 80 4.98 -7.55 -11.80
C LEU A 80 5.33 -7.16 -10.36
N ILE A 81 6.17 -7.96 -9.69
CA ILE A 81 6.44 -7.80 -8.27
C ILE A 81 7.93 -7.89 -7.91
N TRP A 82 8.27 -7.32 -6.75
CA TRP A 82 9.43 -7.67 -5.96
C TRP A 82 9.01 -8.73 -4.94
N PRO A 83 9.49 -9.98 -5.02
CA PRO A 83 9.11 -11.05 -4.09
C PRO A 83 9.99 -11.04 -2.83
N TYR A 84 9.99 -9.93 -2.10
CA TYR A 84 10.81 -9.75 -0.91
C TYR A 84 10.46 -10.74 0.21
N MET A 85 11.47 -11.07 1.01
CA MET A 85 11.34 -11.82 2.26
C MET A 85 11.93 -11.00 3.41
N THR A 86 11.24 -10.97 4.55
CA THR A 86 11.80 -10.34 5.76
C THR A 86 12.97 -11.13 6.32
N GLU A 87 13.70 -10.52 7.25
CA GLU A 87 14.56 -11.28 8.15
C GLU A 87 13.71 -12.25 8.99
N PRO A 88 14.30 -13.33 9.52
CA PRO A 88 13.61 -14.24 10.43
C PRO A 88 12.96 -13.49 11.59
N GLN A 89 11.67 -13.70 11.81
CA GLN A 89 10.90 -13.00 12.84
C GLN A 89 10.95 -13.78 14.15
N MET A 90 11.78 -13.35 15.09
CA MET A 90 12.06 -14.08 16.33
C MET A 90 10.81 -14.35 17.17
N HIS A 91 9.86 -13.40 17.18
CA HIS A 91 8.58 -13.55 17.90
C HIS A 91 7.51 -14.31 17.09
N LEU A 92 7.81 -14.73 15.86
CA LEU A 92 6.96 -15.57 14.99
C LEU A 92 7.65 -16.90 14.68
N ASN A 93 8.18 -17.58 15.69
CA ASN A 93 8.86 -18.88 15.57
C ASN A 93 10.02 -18.87 14.56
N GLY A 94 10.71 -17.73 14.38
CA GLY A 94 11.81 -17.56 13.43
C GLY A 94 11.39 -17.54 11.95
N GLN A 95 10.09 -17.54 11.64
CA GLN A 95 9.62 -17.62 10.25
C GLN A 95 9.74 -16.28 9.52
N PRO A 96 10.42 -16.22 8.36
CA PRO A 96 10.41 -15.03 7.53
C PRO A 96 9.03 -14.83 6.89
N GLN A 97 8.67 -13.58 6.64
CA GLN A 97 7.40 -13.21 6.01
C GLN A 97 7.61 -12.79 4.55
N ARG A 98 6.71 -13.23 3.65
CA ARG A 98 6.73 -12.78 2.26
C ARG A 98 6.14 -11.38 2.15
N TRP A 99 6.96 -10.44 1.68
CA TRP A 99 6.62 -9.03 1.51
C TRP A 99 6.61 -8.63 0.03
N THR A 100 5.51 -8.90 -0.65
CA THR A 100 5.34 -8.57 -2.06
C THR A 100 5.16 -7.07 -2.27
N ARG A 101 5.93 -6.45 -3.18
CA ARG A 101 5.78 -5.05 -3.62
C ARG A 101 5.64 -4.97 -5.13
N GLY A 102 4.93 -3.95 -5.62
CA GLY A 102 4.77 -3.74 -7.07
C GLY A 102 6.10 -3.39 -7.74
N ARG A 103 6.41 -4.07 -8.84
CA ARG A 103 7.48 -3.77 -9.80
C ARG A 103 6.86 -3.52 -11.15
N VAL A 104 6.14 -2.44 -11.27
CA VAL A 104 5.30 -2.12 -12.41
C VAL A 104 4.86 -0.66 -12.32
N ILE A 105 4.61 0.02 -13.43
CA ILE A 105 3.97 1.35 -13.43
C ILE A 105 2.72 1.31 -12.53
N GLY A 106 2.63 2.27 -11.62
CA GLY A 106 1.63 2.32 -10.55
C GLY A 106 2.08 1.66 -9.25
N GLY A 107 3.20 0.92 -9.25
CA GLY A 107 3.70 0.26 -8.05
C GLY A 107 2.62 -0.57 -7.35
N CYS A 108 2.49 -0.37 -6.04
CA CYS A 108 1.49 -1.10 -5.26
C CYS A 108 0.03 -0.72 -5.58
N SER A 109 -0.25 0.45 -6.16
CA SER A 109 -1.62 0.78 -6.59
C SER A 109 -2.12 -0.13 -7.73
N SER A 110 -1.19 -0.67 -8.54
CA SER A 110 -1.52 -1.62 -9.61
C SER A 110 -1.71 -3.06 -9.14
N ILE A 111 -1.27 -3.41 -7.91
CA ILE A 111 -1.30 -4.80 -7.41
C ILE A 111 -2.06 -5.00 -6.09
N ASN A 112 -2.58 -3.94 -5.48
CA ASN A 112 -3.27 -3.98 -4.17
C ASN A 112 -4.72 -4.49 -4.26
N GLY A 113 -5.38 -4.58 -3.10
CA GLY A 113 -6.78 -4.99 -2.97
C GLY A 113 -7.80 -3.89 -3.26
N ASN A 114 -7.42 -2.75 -3.78
CA ASN A 114 -8.32 -1.62 -4.15
C ASN A 114 -9.16 -1.00 -3.04
N LEU A 115 -8.93 -1.28 -1.76
CA LEU A 115 -9.73 -0.66 -0.71
C LEU A 115 -9.50 0.85 -0.66
N PHE A 116 -10.58 1.62 -0.64
CA PHE A 116 -10.56 3.07 -0.50
C PHE A 116 -10.78 3.43 0.97
N VAL A 117 -9.69 3.77 1.68
CA VAL A 117 -9.71 4.10 3.11
C VAL A 117 -8.83 5.31 3.34
N ARG A 118 -9.40 6.39 3.87
CA ARG A 118 -8.65 7.60 4.24
C ARG A 118 -7.93 7.45 5.57
N GLY A 119 -8.51 6.71 6.51
CA GLY A 119 -8.03 6.52 7.88
C GLY A 119 -8.72 7.41 8.90
N ASP A 120 -8.38 7.22 10.16
CA ASP A 120 -8.92 7.99 11.29
C ASP A 120 -8.39 9.43 11.24
N PRO A 121 -9.26 10.45 11.33
CA PRO A 121 -8.85 11.85 11.46
C PRO A 121 -7.82 12.10 12.56
N GLN A 122 -7.98 11.45 13.70
CA GLN A 122 -7.08 11.60 14.85
C GLN A 122 -5.63 11.25 14.53
N GLU A 123 -5.39 10.31 13.61
CA GLU A 123 -4.02 9.93 13.24
C GLU A 123 -3.26 11.07 12.57
N TYR A 124 -3.93 11.83 11.72
CA TYR A 124 -3.33 13.01 11.07
C TYR A 124 -3.11 14.14 12.10
N ASP A 125 -4.04 14.33 13.04
CA ASP A 125 -3.86 15.27 14.13
C ASP A 125 -2.71 14.86 15.07
N ASN A 126 -2.49 13.56 15.26
CA ASN A 126 -1.31 13.03 15.97
C ASN A 126 -0.01 13.37 15.21
N TRP A 127 0.00 13.34 13.87
CA TRP A 127 1.18 13.77 13.09
C TRP A 127 1.49 15.26 13.33
N ARG A 128 0.47 16.12 13.28
CA ARG A 128 0.61 17.55 13.60
C ARG A 128 1.13 17.75 15.03
N ALA A 129 0.55 17.05 16.00
CA ALA A 129 0.97 17.14 17.39
C ALA A 129 2.42 16.67 17.62
N ALA A 130 2.93 15.76 16.76
CA ALA A 130 4.34 15.35 16.75
C ALA A 130 5.28 16.36 16.05
N GLY A 131 4.81 17.56 15.71
CA GLY A 131 5.58 18.62 15.09
C GLY A 131 5.51 18.66 13.55
N CYS A 132 4.69 17.84 12.93
CA CYS A 132 4.50 17.85 11.48
C CYS A 132 3.40 18.87 11.11
N GLU A 133 3.75 20.16 11.20
CA GLU A 133 2.81 21.24 10.86
C GLU A 133 2.31 21.15 9.42
N GLY A 134 1.00 21.39 9.24
CA GLY A 134 0.32 21.27 7.95
C GLY A 134 -0.10 19.83 7.62
N TRP A 135 0.04 18.84 8.52
CA TRP A 135 -0.34 17.46 8.31
C TRP A 135 -1.51 16.99 9.20
N GLY A 136 -2.18 17.91 9.89
CA GLY A 136 -3.41 17.60 10.62
C GLY A 136 -4.57 17.26 9.70
N TYR A 137 -5.64 16.69 10.26
CA TYR A 137 -6.78 16.25 9.44
C TYR A 137 -7.40 17.38 8.62
N ASN A 138 -7.52 18.58 9.20
CA ASN A 138 -8.05 19.75 8.48
C ASN A 138 -7.15 20.19 7.31
N ASP A 139 -5.84 19.93 7.37
CA ASP A 139 -4.92 20.19 6.27
C ASP A 139 -5.01 19.11 5.19
N MET A 140 -5.32 17.86 5.60
CA MET A 140 -5.39 16.70 4.71
C MET A 140 -6.77 16.54 4.05
N LEU A 141 -7.85 16.99 4.67
CA LEU A 141 -9.20 16.86 4.15
C LEU A 141 -9.39 17.49 2.74
N PRO A 142 -8.92 18.71 2.46
CA PRO A 142 -9.00 19.29 1.11
C PRO A 142 -8.27 18.43 0.07
N ILE A 143 -7.16 17.79 0.45
CA ILE A 143 -6.38 16.90 -0.41
C ILE A 143 -7.13 15.61 -0.69
N PHE A 144 -7.74 14.99 0.33
CA PHE A 144 -8.60 13.82 0.17
C PHE A 144 -9.80 14.11 -0.73
N LYS A 145 -10.42 15.27 -0.58
CA LYS A 145 -11.53 15.69 -1.46
C LYS A 145 -11.08 15.86 -2.91
N ARG A 146 -9.92 16.49 -3.13
CA ARG A 146 -9.39 16.74 -4.49
C ARG A 146 -9.02 15.46 -5.24
N LEU A 147 -8.48 14.45 -4.55
CA LEU A 147 -8.09 13.18 -5.18
C LEU A 147 -9.28 12.25 -5.47
N GLU A 148 -10.42 12.46 -4.84
CA GLU A 148 -11.55 11.53 -4.81
C GLU A 148 -12.65 11.91 -5.82
N ASP A 149 -13.26 10.88 -6.40
CA ASP A 149 -14.49 10.98 -7.18
C ASP A 149 -15.57 10.09 -6.55
N PHE A 150 -16.38 10.69 -5.65
CA PHE A 150 -17.50 10.04 -4.97
C PHE A 150 -18.70 11.00 -4.89
N PRO A 151 -19.42 11.20 -6.02
CA PRO A 151 -20.49 12.21 -6.11
C PRO A 151 -21.70 11.91 -5.22
N GLU A 152 -21.91 10.64 -4.82
CA GLU A 152 -23.03 10.24 -3.96
C GLU A 152 -22.80 10.57 -2.47
N GLY A 153 -21.57 10.88 -2.08
CA GLY A 153 -21.20 11.18 -0.69
C GLY A 153 -21.54 12.61 -0.28
N ASP A 154 -21.47 12.87 1.03
CA ASP A 154 -21.61 14.24 1.57
C ASP A 154 -20.46 15.13 1.09
N GLN A 155 -20.73 16.04 0.18
CA GLN A 155 -19.75 16.91 -0.45
C GLN A 155 -19.10 17.92 0.52
N SER A 156 -19.57 18.03 1.75
CA SER A 156 -18.86 18.79 2.78
C SER A 156 -17.54 18.12 3.20
N VAL A 157 -17.51 16.78 3.20
CA VAL A 157 -16.36 15.96 3.62
C VAL A 157 -15.85 15.01 2.52
N ARG A 158 -16.68 14.66 1.51
CA ARG A 158 -16.28 13.81 0.38
C ARG A 158 -15.97 14.66 -0.85
N GLY A 159 -15.28 14.08 -1.83
CA GLY A 159 -14.91 14.75 -3.08
C GLY A 159 -15.64 14.19 -4.30
N SER A 160 -15.76 14.99 -5.35
CA SER A 160 -16.28 14.56 -6.67
C SER A 160 -15.40 15.09 -7.80
N GLY A 161 -15.35 14.34 -8.90
CA GLY A 161 -14.58 14.70 -10.09
C GLY A 161 -13.07 14.49 -9.96
N GLY A 162 -12.58 13.94 -8.86
CA GLY A 162 -11.17 13.64 -8.68
C GLY A 162 -10.71 12.41 -9.50
N PRO A 163 -9.40 12.20 -9.60
CA PRO A 163 -8.82 11.13 -10.43
C PRO A 163 -9.08 9.71 -9.92
N ILE A 164 -9.31 9.53 -8.61
CA ILE A 164 -9.55 8.21 -8.02
C ILE A 164 -11.03 8.04 -7.69
N HIS A 165 -11.69 7.22 -8.49
CA HIS A 165 -13.11 6.92 -8.29
C HIS A 165 -13.29 5.96 -7.11
N CYS A 166 -14.27 6.27 -6.25
CA CYS A 166 -14.67 5.48 -5.10
C CYS A 166 -15.99 4.78 -5.39
N THR A 167 -16.00 3.45 -5.41
CA THR A 167 -17.22 2.64 -5.58
C THR A 167 -17.61 2.03 -4.24
N PRO A 168 -18.77 2.37 -3.65
CA PRO A 168 -19.24 1.72 -2.44
C PRO A 168 -19.79 0.32 -2.75
N LEU A 169 -19.61 -0.61 -1.82
CA LEU A 169 -20.39 -1.85 -1.82
C LEU A 169 -21.67 -1.62 -1.01
N THR A 170 -22.78 -2.08 -1.54
CA THR A 170 -24.08 -2.04 -0.87
C THR A 170 -24.84 -3.32 -1.18
N ASN A 171 -25.42 -3.99 -0.14
CA ASN A 171 -26.21 -5.23 -0.30
C ASN A 171 -25.52 -6.25 -1.22
N PHE A 172 -24.22 -6.44 -1.01
CA PHE A 172 -23.37 -7.15 -1.95
C PHE A 172 -23.60 -8.67 -1.92
N ASP A 173 -23.67 -9.21 -0.70
CA ASP A 173 -23.90 -10.64 -0.47
C ASP A 173 -24.53 -10.89 0.92
N PRO A 174 -25.29 -12.00 1.09
CA PRO A 174 -26.00 -12.31 2.33
C PRO A 174 -25.08 -12.48 3.56
N LEU A 175 -23.83 -12.94 3.35
CA LEU A 175 -22.87 -13.13 4.44
C LEU A 175 -22.37 -11.80 4.97
N SER A 176 -22.17 -10.82 4.10
CA SER A 176 -21.81 -9.45 4.49
C SER A 176 -22.92 -8.77 5.27
N ASP A 177 -24.18 -8.93 4.85
CA ASP A 177 -25.35 -8.43 5.58
C ASP A 177 -25.44 -9.06 6.98
N ALA A 178 -25.28 -10.39 7.06
CA ALA A 178 -25.26 -11.13 8.32
C ALA A 178 -24.13 -10.67 9.27
N PHE A 179 -22.93 -10.43 8.73
CA PHE A 179 -21.81 -9.89 9.49
C PHE A 179 -22.11 -8.50 10.07
N LEU A 180 -22.63 -7.58 9.24
CA LEU A 180 -22.97 -6.23 9.70
C LEU A 180 -24.10 -6.24 10.73
N GLN A 181 -25.07 -7.14 10.58
CA GLN A 181 -26.12 -7.36 11.58
C GLN A 181 -25.52 -7.86 12.89
N ALA A 182 -24.67 -8.88 12.85
CA ALA A 182 -24.01 -9.46 14.02
C ALA A 182 -23.13 -8.44 14.76
N CYS A 183 -22.44 -7.56 14.03
CA CYS A 183 -21.69 -6.46 14.64
C CYS A 183 -22.63 -5.51 15.43
N GLY A 184 -23.80 -5.18 14.88
CA GLY A 184 -24.83 -4.37 15.57
C GLY A 184 -25.36 -5.06 16.82
N GLU A 185 -25.67 -6.36 16.73
CA GLU A 185 -26.13 -7.19 17.86
C GLU A 185 -25.06 -7.31 18.96
N ALA A 186 -23.78 -7.29 18.58
CA ALA A 186 -22.65 -7.25 19.52
C ALA A 186 -22.42 -5.87 20.16
N GLY A 187 -23.20 -4.83 19.77
CA GLY A 187 -23.18 -3.48 20.34
C GLY A 187 -22.33 -2.45 19.56
N TYR A 188 -21.85 -2.78 18.35
CA TYR A 188 -21.06 -1.86 17.55
C TYR A 188 -21.93 -0.98 16.64
N LYS A 189 -21.49 0.28 16.43
CA LYS A 189 -22.17 1.23 15.55
C LYS A 189 -22.11 0.79 14.09
N LYS A 190 -23.04 1.29 13.28
CA LYS A 190 -23.05 1.13 11.82
C LYS A 190 -23.07 2.52 11.18
N PRO A 191 -21.93 3.19 10.97
CA PRO A 191 -21.88 4.48 10.31
C PRO A 191 -22.31 4.35 8.86
N ALA A 192 -22.88 5.41 8.29
CA ALA A 192 -23.28 5.46 6.90
C ALA A 192 -22.04 5.48 5.96
N ASP A 193 -20.98 6.13 6.39
CA ASP A 193 -19.72 6.24 5.68
C ASP A 193 -18.55 6.27 6.69
N TYR A 194 -17.48 5.56 6.41
CA TYR A 194 -16.28 5.52 7.27
C TYR A 194 -15.16 6.45 6.78
N ASN A 195 -15.36 7.11 5.65
CA ASN A 195 -14.44 8.11 5.10
C ASN A 195 -14.95 9.56 5.29
N ASP A 196 -16.05 9.75 6.01
CA ASP A 196 -16.62 11.07 6.34
C ASP A 196 -16.08 11.67 7.65
N GLY A 197 -15.22 10.94 8.34
CA GLY A 197 -14.68 11.26 9.66
C GLY A 197 -15.22 10.36 10.78
N ASN A 198 -16.26 9.57 10.54
CA ASN A 198 -16.82 8.60 11.47
C ASN A 198 -16.18 7.22 11.29
N TYR A 199 -14.96 7.07 11.75
CA TYR A 199 -14.13 5.90 11.45
C TYR A 199 -14.49 4.64 12.27
N GLU A 200 -15.12 4.78 13.44
CA GLU A 200 -15.47 3.65 14.34
C GLU A 200 -16.81 3.03 13.97
N GLY A 201 -16.86 1.71 13.79
CA GLY A 201 -18.08 0.94 13.54
C GLY A 201 -17.95 -0.09 12.44
N ALA A 202 -19.07 -0.73 12.07
CA ALA A 202 -19.16 -1.77 11.04
C ALA A 202 -19.83 -1.22 9.76
N PHE A 203 -19.25 -1.53 8.60
CA PHE A 203 -19.68 -0.99 7.32
C PHE A 203 -19.29 -1.90 6.14
N TYR A 204 -19.95 -1.72 5.02
CA TYR A 204 -19.49 -2.22 3.73
C TYR A 204 -18.24 -1.47 3.29
N LEU A 205 -17.33 -2.15 2.61
CA LEU A 205 -16.11 -1.55 2.09
C LEU A 205 -16.38 -0.70 0.83
N GLN A 206 -15.51 0.28 0.62
CA GLN A 206 -15.45 1.10 -0.58
C GLN A 206 -14.18 0.75 -1.35
N TYR A 207 -14.25 0.83 -2.68
CA TYR A 207 -13.19 0.38 -3.58
C TYR A 207 -12.72 1.47 -4.54
N SER A 208 -11.41 1.55 -4.78
CA SER A 208 -10.83 2.35 -5.87
C SER A 208 -11.05 1.64 -7.20
N THR A 209 -12.31 1.62 -7.67
CA THR A 209 -12.71 1.03 -8.95
C THR A 209 -13.59 1.99 -9.73
N ARG A 210 -13.53 1.92 -11.06
CA ARG A 210 -14.43 2.66 -11.96
C ARG A 210 -15.01 1.69 -12.99
N ASN A 211 -16.33 1.61 -13.06
CA ASN A 211 -17.01 0.65 -13.94
C ASN A 211 -16.50 -0.79 -13.79
N GLY A 212 -16.31 -1.24 -12.54
CA GLY A 212 -15.84 -2.60 -12.21
C GLY A 212 -14.34 -2.85 -12.44
N TRP A 213 -13.59 -1.92 -13.03
CA TRP A 213 -12.15 -2.05 -13.25
C TRP A 213 -11.35 -1.33 -12.16
N ARG A 214 -10.12 -1.80 -11.88
CA ARG A 214 -9.16 -1.13 -11.01
C ARG A 214 -8.94 0.31 -11.46
N ASN A 215 -9.10 1.27 -10.56
CA ASN A 215 -8.70 2.65 -10.74
C ASN A 215 -7.41 2.93 -9.95
N SER A 216 -6.29 2.47 -10.51
CA SER A 216 -4.93 2.69 -9.97
C SER A 216 -4.45 4.12 -10.24
N THR A 217 -3.32 4.51 -9.64
CA THR A 217 -2.71 5.83 -9.90
C THR A 217 -2.30 6.06 -11.37
N PRO A 218 -1.77 5.06 -12.10
CA PRO A 218 -1.62 5.24 -13.56
C PRO A 218 -2.94 5.59 -14.24
N VAL A 219 -4.02 4.90 -13.93
CA VAL A 219 -5.34 5.14 -14.55
C VAL A 219 -5.87 6.53 -14.22
N GLY A 220 -5.76 6.95 -12.96
CA GLY A 220 -6.30 8.23 -12.51
C GLY A 220 -5.42 9.43 -12.85
N TYR A 221 -4.11 9.30 -12.73
CA TYR A 221 -3.17 10.43 -12.83
C TYR A 221 -2.27 10.40 -14.06
N LEU A 222 -1.62 9.25 -14.34
CA LEU A 222 -0.55 9.22 -15.33
C LEU A 222 -1.07 9.10 -16.77
N ASN A 223 -1.99 8.17 -17.04
CA ASN A 223 -2.51 7.92 -18.39
C ASN A 223 -3.15 9.15 -19.04
N PRO A 224 -3.94 9.98 -18.31
CA PRO A 224 -4.51 11.21 -18.88
C PRO A 224 -3.48 12.21 -19.37
N VAL A 225 -2.24 12.15 -18.85
CA VAL A 225 -1.19 13.16 -19.08
C VAL A 225 0.00 12.64 -19.88
N LEU A 226 0.05 11.35 -20.22
CA LEU A 226 1.17 10.73 -20.94
C LEU A 226 1.54 11.42 -22.26
N LYS A 227 0.60 12.12 -22.89
CA LYS A 227 0.84 12.85 -24.16
C LYS A 227 1.50 14.22 -24.00
N ARG A 228 1.77 14.66 -22.76
CA ARG A 228 2.44 15.95 -22.53
C ARG A 228 3.89 15.88 -23.02
N ALA A 229 4.31 16.84 -23.82
CA ALA A 229 5.67 16.88 -24.37
C ALA A 229 6.77 17.06 -23.31
N ASN A 230 6.41 17.60 -22.15
CA ASN A 230 7.30 17.84 -21.02
C ASN A 230 7.29 16.70 -19.98
N LEU A 231 6.61 15.58 -20.25
CA LEU A 231 6.62 14.38 -19.40
C LEU A 231 7.29 13.22 -20.15
N THR A 232 8.35 12.69 -19.55
CA THR A 232 9.04 11.49 -20.04
C THR A 232 8.86 10.38 -19.00
N VAL A 233 8.37 9.21 -19.41
CA VAL A 233 8.21 8.03 -18.52
C VAL A 233 9.11 6.91 -19.05
N LEU A 234 10.04 6.46 -18.21
CA LEU A 234 11.02 5.42 -18.52
C LEU A 234 10.82 4.20 -17.62
N PRO A 235 10.12 3.16 -18.11
CA PRO A 235 10.01 1.88 -17.41
C PRO A 235 11.30 1.07 -17.51
N ASN A 236 11.42 0.02 -16.67
CA ASN A 236 12.57 -0.89 -16.57
C ASN A 236 13.90 -0.17 -16.20
N ALA A 237 13.82 1.02 -15.63
CA ALA A 237 14.95 1.81 -15.17
C ALA A 237 15.15 1.64 -13.66
N ILE A 238 16.15 0.88 -13.27
CA ILE A 238 16.48 0.61 -11.87
C ILE A 238 17.47 1.67 -11.38
N VAL A 239 17.02 2.58 -10.51
CA VAL A 239 17.90 3.57 -9.89
C VAL A 239 18.82 2.87 -8.90
N THR A 240 20.13 3.14 -9.02
CA THR A 240 21.19 2.53 -8.23
C THR A 240 21.69 3.45 -7.12
N ARG A 241 21.76 4.76 -7.40
CA ARG A 241 22.14 5.78 -6.39
C ARG A 241 21.77 7.18 -6.87
N LEU A 242 21.78 8.12 -5.93
CA LEU A 242 21.66 9.56 -6.18
C LEU A 242 23.03 10.14 -6.55
N LEU A 243 23.03 11.18 -7.36
CA LEU A 243 24.21 11.99 -7.64
C LEU A 243 24.22 13.19 -6.69
N LEU A 244 25.30 13.32 -5.93
CA LEU A 244 25.47 14.38 -4.92
C LEU A 244 26.67 15.26 -5.29
N GLU A 245 26.50 16.56 -5.21
CA GLU A 245 27.55 17.54 -5.46
C GLU A 245 27.64 18.55 -4.29
N GLY A 246 28.75 19.27 -4.20
CA GLY A 246 29.03 20.26 -3.15
C GLY A 246 29.82 19.70 -1.97
N ASP A 247 30.71 20.54 -1.42
CA ASP A 247 31.61 20.18 -0.31
C ASP A 247 31.00 20.51 1.06
N GLN A 248 30.54 21.75 1.24
CA GLN A 248 29.98 22.21 2.54
C GLN A 248 28.49 21.87 2.67
N GLN A 249 27.72 22.09 1.62
CA GLN A 249 26.32 21.72 1.56
C GLN A 249 26.10 20.79 0.36
N LYS A 250 25.81 19.53 0.64
CA LYS A 250 25.51 18.55 -0.41
C LYS A 250 24.17 18.87 -1.06
N ARG A 251 24.13 18.73 -2.39
CA ARG A 251 22.92 18.86 -3.20
C ARG A 251 22.74 17.60 -4.05
N ALA A 252 21.53 17.07 -4.10
CA ALA A 252 21.18 16.06 -5.10
C ALA A 252 21.01 16.73 -6.47
N THR A 253 21.81 16.31 -7.43
CA THR A 253 21.84 16.85 -8.79
C THR A 253 21.30 15.90 -9.84
N GLY A 254 20.93 14.67 -9.44
CA GLY A 254 20.41 13.67 -10.35
C GLY A 254 20.43 12.26 -9.78
N ALA A 255 20.37 11.29 -10.64
CA ALA A 255 20.42 9.87 -10.29
C ALA A 255 21.23 9.06 -11.31
N GLU A 256 21.82 7.97 -10.84
CA GLU A 256 22.35 6.89 -11.67
C GLU A 256 21.31 5.77 -11.72
N TYR A 257 21.07 5.22 -12.90
CA TYR A 257 20.12 4.13 -13.11
C TYR A 257 20.67 3.14 -14.14
N ARG A 258 20.08 1.94 -14.19
CA ARG A 258 20.44 0.91 -15.16
C ARG A 258 19.23 0.53 -16.02
N LEU A 259 19.50 0.31 -17.32
CA LEU A 259 18.62 -0.39 -18.25
C LEU A 259 19.28 -1.73 -18.59
N GLY A 260 18.74 -2.81 -18.06
CA GLY A 260 19.46 -4.09 -18.02
C GLY A 260 20.79 -3.93 -17.28
N ASP A 261 21.90 -4.25 -17.92
CA ASP A 261 23.24 -4.13 -17.32
C ASP A 261 23.95 -2.80 -17.63
N THR A 262 23.38 -1.94 -18.47
CA THR A 262 24.00 -0.70 -18.89
C THR A 262 23.66 0.44 -17.92
N PRO A 263 24.67 1.11 -17.31
CA PRO A 263 24.47 2.26 -16.46
C PRO A 263 24.28 3.54 -17.27
N PHE A 264 23.42 4.43 -16.76
CA PHE A 264 23.15 5.77 -17.28
C PHE A 264 23.04 6.76 -16.12
N LYS A 265 23.19 8.04 -16.44
CA LYS A 265 22.97 9.16 -15.52
C LYS A 265 21.88 10.07 -16.05
N VAL A 266 21.18 10.72 -15.14
CA VAL A 266 20.24 11.79 -15.43
C VAL A 266 20.45 12.92 -14.43
N LYS A 267 20.24 14.17 -14.87
CA LYS A 267 20.39 15.36 -14.05
C LYS A 267 19.05 16.03 -13.77
N ALA A 268 18.89 16.54 -12.57
CA ALA A 268 17.75 17.36 -12.14
C ALA A 268 18.22 18.80 -11.94
N ARG A 269 17.66 19.74 -12.70
CA ARG A 269 17.97 21.18 -12.56
C ARG A 269 17.41 21.76 -11.25
N ARG A 270 16.23 21.28 -10.81
CA ARG A 270 15.56 21.73 -9.60
C ARG A 270 15.70 20.73 -8.47
N GLU A 271 14.95 19.62 -8.49
CA GLU A 271 14.96 18.62 -7.42
C GLU A 271 14.87 17.18 -7.94
N VAL A 272 15.45 16.28 -7.18
CA VAL A 272 15.19 14.84 -7.27
C VAL A 272 14.09 14.49 -6.25
N ILE A 273 13.05 13.81 -6.70
CA ILE A 273 11.92 13.37 -5.88
C ILE A 273 11.98 11.85 -5.72
N LEU A 274 12.31 11.39 -4.54
CA LEU A 274 12.39 9.97 -4.22
C LEU A 274 11.00 9.46 -3.79
N SER A 275 10.40 8.60 -4.63
CA SER A 275 9.06 8.00 -4.44
C SER A 275 9.09 6.48 -4.64
N ALA A 276 10.21 5.84 -4.25
CA ALA A 276 10.45 4.42 -4.48
C ALA A 276 9.76 3.50 -3.44
N GLY A 277 9.06 4.09 -2.47
CA GLY A 277 8.33 3.40 -1.43
C GLY A 277 9.18 3.02 -0.21
N PRO A 278 8.54 2.58 0.89
CA PRO A 278 9.16 2.49 2.22
C PRO A 278 10.26 1.43 2.35
N LEU A 279 10.43 0.56 1.37
CA LEU A 279 11.51 -0.43 1.37
C LEU A 279 12.68 -0.03 0.45
N ALA A 280 12.40 0.68 -0.63
CA ALA A 280 13.42 1.06 -1.59
C ALA A 280 13.98 2.48 -1.35
N SER A 281 13.17 3.43 -0.86
CA SER A 281 13.62 4.79 -0.59
C SER A 281 14.77 4.85 0.42
N PRO A 282 14.70 4.22 1.62
CA PRO A 282 15.84 4.20 2.54
C PRO A 282 17.05 3.47 1.94
N LYS A 283 16.85 2.38 1.20
CA LYS A 283 17.91 1.65 0.52
C LYS A 283 18.67 2.52 -0.49
N ILE A 284 17.96 3.31 -1.32
CA ILE A 284 18.56 4.21 -2.29
C ILE A 284 19.34 5.33 -1.58
N LEU A 285 18.84 5.85 -0.45
CA LEU A 285 19.56 6.81 0.37
C LEU A 285 20.87 6.21 0.89
N GLU A 286 20.82 5.03 1.50
CA GLU A 286 22.02 4.35 2.02
C GLU A 286 23.04 4.01 0.91
N LEU A 287 22.61 3.50 -0.25
CA LEU A 287 23.48 3.27 -1.42
C LEU A 287 24.14 4.56 -1.92
N SER A 288 23.54 5.70 -1.63
CA SER A 288 24.06 7.02 -1.98
C SER A 288 24.95 7.64 -0.90
N GLY A 289 25.22 6.91 0.19
CA GLY A 289 26.01 7.39 1.33
C GLY A 289 25.23 8.31 2.27
N ILE A 290 23.89 8.29 2.23
CA ILE A 290 22.99 9.05 3.12
C ILE A 290 22.36 8.08 4.12
N GLY A 291 22.72 8.20 5.40
CA GLY A 291 22.21 7.28 6.43
C GLY A 291 23.06 7.28 7.69
N ASN A 292 22.86 6.27 8.54
CA ASN A 292 23.68 6.07 9.72
C ASN A 292 25.11 5.65 9.28
N SER A 293 26.12 6.44 9.70
CA SER A 293 27.52 6.22 9.31
C SER A 293 28.02 4.83 9.69
N GLU A 294 27.57 4.26 10.83
CA GLU A 294 27.95 2.91 11.27
C GLU A 294 27.36 1.81 10.37
N VAL A 295 26.14 2.01 9.90
CA VAL A 295 25.50 1.10 8.93
C VAL A 295 26.23 1.16 7.60
N LEU A 296 26.52 2.36 7.08
CA LEU A 296 27.20 2.56 5.81
C LEU A 296 28.62 1.96 5.83
N GLN A 297 29.35 2.15 6.92
CA GLN A 297 30.71 1.64 7.10
C GLN A 297 30.79 0.11 7.00
N LYS A 298 29.79 -0.61 7.49
CA LYS A 298 29.74 -2.09 7.41
C LYS A 298 29.78 -2.59 5.95
N PHE A 299 29.36 -1.75 5.01
CA PHE A 299 29.34 -2.06 3.56
C PHE A 299 30.43 -1.33 2.78
N GLY A 300 31.36 -0.63 3.47
CA GLY A 300 32.42 0.13 2.82
C GLY A 300 31.90 1.37 2.05
N ILE A 301 30.69 1.85 2.35
CA ILE A 301 30.12 3.03 1.71
C ILE A 301 30.59 4.27 2.46
N ALA A 302 31.23 5.20 1.75
CA ALA A 302 31.63 6.47 2.31
C ALA A 302 30.42 7.33 2.69
N THR A 303 30.34 7.76 3.95
CA THR A 303 29.27 8.64 4.42
C THR A 303 29.35 9.99 3.72
N GLN A 304 28.36 10.29 2.88
CA GLN A 304 28.18 11.58 2.24
C GLN A 304 27.38 12.54 3.13
N HIS A 305 26.42 11.99 3.89
CA HIS A 305 25.61 12.73 4.83
C HIS A 305 25.12 11.81 5.95
N HIS A 306 25.49 12.12 7.21
CA HIS A 306 25.03 11.37 8.37
C HIS A 306 23.59 11.72 8.68
N LEU A 307 22.69 10.73 8.57
CA LEU A 307 21.25 10.88 8.82
C LEU A 307 20.72 9.58 9.46
N PRO A 308 20.82 9.45 10.80
CA PRO A 308 20.66 8.17 11.50
C PRO A 308 19.26 7.57 11.41
N GLY A 309 18.23 8.38 11.11
CA GLY A 309 16.86 7.90 10.98
C GLY A 309 16.54 7.16 9.69
N VAL A 310 17.44 7.14 8.69
CA VAL A 310 17.23 6.40 7.44
C VAL A 310 17.14 4.91 7.73
N GLY A 311 16.03 4.30 7.30
CA GLY A 311 15.76 2.88 7.49
C GLY A 311 15.17 2.52 8.85
N GLU A 312 15.10 3.46 9.80
CA GLU A 312 14.52 3.25 11.12
C GLU A 312 12.99 3.47 11.14
N ASN A 313 12.33 3.15 12.26
CA ASN A 313 10.90 3.35 12.47
C ASN A 313 9.99 2.61 11.47
N LEU A 314 10.43 1.50 10.90
CA LEU A 314 9.58 0.67 10.06
C LEU A 314 8.33 0.24 10.84
N ARG A 315 7.16 0.47 10.27
CA ARG A 315 5.86 0.01 10.78
C ARG A 315 5.09 -0.70 9.69
N ASP A 316 4.28 -1.68 10.08
CA ASP A 316 3.33 -2.36 9.22
C ASP A 316 2.14 -2.82 10.05
N HIS A 317 0.99 -3.02 9.45
CA HIS A 317 -0.17 -3.62 10.09
C HIS A 317 -0.05 -5.15 10.10
N PRO A 318 0.29 -5.77 11.23
CA PRO A 318 0.23 -7.22 11.36
C PRO A 318 -1.23 -7.68 11.39
N ASN A 319 -1.50 -8.86 10.84
CA ASN A 319 -2.82 -9.42 10.84
C ASN A 319 -2.82 -10.93 11.07
N THR A 320 -3.79 -11.42 11.82
CA THR A 320 -4.12 -12.85 11.97
C THR A 320 -5.56 -13.11 11.52
N ARG A 321 -6.04 -14.34 11.67
CA ARG A 321 -7.36 -14.72 11.15
C ARG A 321 -8.01 -15.82 11.96
N ILE A 322 -9.35 -15.83 11.93
CA ILE A 322 -10.19 -16.97 12.33
C ILE A 322 -10.97 -17.40 11.10
N THR A 323 -11.06 -18.70 10.84
CA THR A 323 -11.82 -19.23 9.69
C THR A 323 -12.98 -20.11 10.14
N TYR A 324 -14.08 -20.00 9.41
CA TYR A 324 -15.33 -20.71 9.69
C TYR A 324 -15.80 -21.50 8.47
N GLU A 325 -16.36 -22.67 8.73
CA GLU A 325 -17.17 -23.41 7.77
C GLU A 325 -18.57 -22.81 7.72
N CYS A 326 -19.04 -22.45 6.51
CA CYS A 326 -20.36 -21.84 6.31
C CYS A 326 -21.40 -22.91 6.02
N ALA A 327 -22.58 -22.80 6.66
CA ALA A 327 -23.70 -23.73 6.48
C ALA A 327 -24.37 -23.64 5.11
N GLN A 328 -24.14 -22.56 4.37
CA GLN A 328 -24.77 -22.29 3.08
C GLN A 328 -23.71 -22.05 1.99
N PRO A 329 -23.98 -22.44 0.71
CA PRO A 329 -23.06 -22.26 -0.41
C PRO A 329 -23.12 -20.81 -0.97
N ILE A 330 -22.85 -19.82 -0.12
CA ILE A 330 -22.92 -18.38 -0.40
C ILE A 330 -21.54 -17.71 -0.39
N THR A 331 -20.47 -18.49 -0.49
CA THR A 331 -19.10 -18.01 -0.34
C THR A 331 -18.34 -18.01 -1.66
N ILE A 332 -17.20 -17.30 -1.68
CA ILE A 332 -16.30 -17.31 -2.84
C ILE A 332 -15.73 -18.73 -3.10
N ASN A 333 -15.60 -19.56 -2.05
CA ASN A 333 -15.17 -20.95 -2.20
C ASN A 333 -16.08 -21.71 -3.18
N ASP A 334 -17.40 -21.49 -3.10
CA ASP A 334 -18.38 -22.12 -3.97
C ASP A 334 -18.21 -21.71 -5.42
N VAL A 335 -18.00 -20.41 -5.65
CA VAL A 335 -17.73 -19.87 -6.99
C VAL A 335 -16.42 -20.43 -7.54
N LEU A 336 -15.34 -20.44 -6.74
CA LEU A 336 -14.02 -20.91 -7.18
C LEU A 336 -13.98 -22.41 -7.47
N ARG A 337 -14.90 -23.19 -6.92
CA ARG A 337 -14.99 -24.64 -7.14
C ARG A 337 -15.94 -25.03 -8.27
N SER A 338 -16.87 -24.16 -8.65
CA SER A 338 -17.89 -24.44 -9.68
C SER A 338 -17.55 -23.77 -11.01
N PRO A 339 -17.29 -24.55 -12.09
CA PRO A 339 -17.09 -23.98 -13.43
C PRO A 339 -18.28 -23.13 -13.89
N TRP A 340 -19.50 -23.55 -13.55
CA TRP A 340 -20.72 -22.84 -13.90
C TRP A 340 -20.85 -21.50 -13.19
N LEU A 341 -20.55 -21.43 -11.88
CA LEU A 341 -20.59 -20.17 -11.14
C LEU A 341 -19.49 -19.22 -11.62
N LYS A 342 -18.28 -19.73 -11.94
CA LYS A 342 -17.24 -18.93 -12.58
C LYS A 342 -17.69 -18.31 -13.89
N LEU A 343 -18.35 -19.12 -14.76
CA LEU A 343 -18.90 -18.62 -16.02
C LEU A 343 -19.96 -17.55 -15.78
N LYS A 344 -20.91 -17.80 -14.86
CA LYS A 344 -21.96 -16.84 -14.49
C LYS A 344 -21.38 -15.51 -14.01
N GLU A 345 -20.39 -15.53 -13.09
CA GLU A 345 -19.74 -14.33 -12.61
C GLU A 345 -18.92 -13.64 -13.72
N GLY A 346 -18.27 -14.40 -14.59
CA GLY A 346 -17.58 -13.86 -15.77
C GLY A 346 -18.52 -13.14 -16.72
N LEU A 347 -19.69 -13.72 -17.03
CA LEU A 347 -20.72 -13.09 -17.86
C LEU A 347 -21.32 -11.84 -17.17
N ARG A 348 -21.58 -11.92 -15.85
CA ARG A 348 -22.06 -10.77 -15.07
C ARG A 348 -21.08 -9.61 -15.15
N PHE A 349 -19.79 -9.86 -14.98
CA PHE A 349 -18.75 -8.85 -15.11
C PHE A 349 -18.66 -8.32 -16.55
N MET A 350 -18.72 -9.19 -17.55
CA MET A 350 -18.59 -8.81 -18.96
C MET A 350 -19.71 -7.86 -19.41
N PHE A 351 -20.95 -8.15 -19.03
CA PHE A 351 -22.11 -7.40 -19.52
C PHE A 351 -22.59 -6.30 -18.59
N LYS A 352 -22.40 -6.44 -17.25
CA LYS A 352 -22.94 -5.50 -16.27
C LYS A 352 -21.86 -4.75 -15.49
N ARG A 353 -20.59 -5.21 -15.52
CA ARG A 353 -19.51 -4.66 -14.70
C ARG A 353 -19.79 -4.73 -13.20
N GLU A 354 -20.44 -5.79 -12.78
CA GLU A 354 -20.85 -6.06 -11.40
C GLU A 354 -20.36 -7.43 -10.93
N GLY A 355 -20.55 -7.72 -9.64
CA GLY A 355 -20.31 -9.01 -9.03
C GLY A 355 -18.89 -9.20 -8.53
N LEU A 356 -18.53 -10.45 -8.33
CA LEU A 356 -17.33 -10.84 -7.61
C LEU A 356 -16.02 -10.33 -8.24
N LEU A 357 -15.96 -10.17 -9.56
CA LEU A 357 -14.75 -9.73 -10.24
C LEU A 357 -14.43 -8.24 -9.99
N THR A 358 -15.38 -7.45 -9.47
CA THR A 358 -15.20 -6.02 -9.18
C THR A 358 -14.57 -5.74 -7.82
N ILE A 359 -14.33 -6.76 -7.00
CA ILE A 359 -13.75 -6.68 -5.65
C ILE A 359 -12.52 -7.58 -5.51
N CYS A 360 -11.69 -7.34 -4.48
CA CYS A 360 -10.52 -8.20 -4.25
C CYS A 360 -10.80 -9.46 -3.41
N SER A 361 -11.77 -9.47 -2.55
CA SER A 361 -12.29 -10.57 -1.72
C SER A 361 -12.82 -10.14 -0.35
N ALA A 362 -12.45 -8.99 0.19
CA ALA A 362 -13.04 -8.46 1.41
C ALA A 362 -14.33 -7.71 1.04
N THR A 363 -15.37 -7.75 1.86
CA THR A 363 -16.67 -7.11 1.53
C THR A 363 -17.16 -6.18 2.61
N ALA A 364 -16.92 -6.52 3.87
CA ALA A 364 -17.31 -5.74 5.03
C ALA A 364 -16.20 -5.68 6.07
N GLN A 365 -16.26 -4.69 6.94
CA GLN A 365 -15.25 -4.45 7.97
C GLN A 365 -15.89 -3.77 9.17
N MET A 366 -15.31 -4.00 10.35
CA MET A 366 -15.57 -3.26 11.56
C MET A 366 -14.25 -2.68 12.09
N ASN A 367 -14.20 -1.36 12.31
CA ASN A 367 -13.14 -0.69 13.03
C ASN A 367 -13.61 -0.43 14.47
N TYR A 368 -12.79 -0.80 15.44
CA TYR A 368 -13.20 -0.72 16.85
C TYR A 368 -12.02 -0.55 17.79
N ARG A 369 -12.32 -0.12 18.99
CA ARG A 369 -11.34 -0.03 20.08
C ARG A 369 -11.25 -1.37 20.81
N SER A 370 -10.02 -1.83 21.05
CA SER A 370 -9.75 -3.05 21.82
C SER A 370 -10.27 -2.96 23.25
N SER A 371 -10.27 -1.74 23.79
CA SER A 371 -10.76 -1.46 25.15
C SER A 371 -11.18 0.01 25.29
N ASP A 372 -11.89 0.35 26.37
CA ASP A 372 -12.26 1.74 26.71
C ASP A 372 -11.04 2.62 27.07
N ARG A 373 -9.84 2.04 27.19
CA ARG A 373 -8.59 2.77 27.50
C ARG A 373 -7.98 3.42 26.27
N VAL A 374 -8.35 2.96 25.06
CA VAL A 374 -7.87 3.54 23.81
C VAL A 374 -8.84 4.61 23.30
N SER A 375 -8.31 5.74 22.87
CA SER A 375 -9.11 6.90 22.44
C SER A 375 -9.63 6.77 21.00
N GLN A 376 -9.01 5.91 20.17
CA GLN A 376 -9.33 5.73 18.76
C GLN A 376 -9.33 4.25 18.39
N PRO A 377 -9.99 3.83 17.30
CA PRO A 377 -9.95 2.45 16.81
C PRO A 377 -8.52 1.97 16.59
N ASP A 378 -8.16 0.88 17.24
CA ASP A 378 -6.85 0.24 17.15
C ASP A 378 -6.90 -1.16 16.54
N LEU A 379 -8.11 -1.64 16.22
CA LEU A 379 -8.39 -2.94 15.63
C LEU A 379 -9.34 -2.87 14.44
N VAL A 380 -9.11 -3.78 13.50
CA VAL A 380 -10.02 -4.09 12.40
C VAL A 380 -10.45 -5.54 12.48
N LEU A 381 -11.74 -5.79 12.40
CA LEU A 381 -12.32 -7.08 12.06
C LEU A 381 -12.86 -7.03 10.64
N ARG A 382 -12.26 -7.80 9.74
CA ARG A 382 -12.59 -7.79 8.31
C ARG A 382 -13.21 -9.11 7.86
N LEU A 383 -14.36 -9.05 7.22
CA LEU A 383 -14.97 -10.21 6.58
C LEU A 383 -14.38 -10.45 5.19
N LEU A 384 -13.93 -11.67 4.96
CA LEU A 384 -13.60 -12.21 3.66
C LEU A 384 -14.51 -13.42 3.40
N PRO A 385 -15.45 -13.39 2.46
CA PRO A 385 -16.31 -14.54 2.11
C PRO A 385 -15.53 -15.67 1.42
N LEU A 386 -14.37 -15.99 1.94
CA LEU A 386 -13.42 -16.99 1.44
C LEU A 386 -12.67 -17.62 2.59
N SER A 387 -12.51 -18.94 2.58
CA SER A 387 -11.64 -19.66 3.52
C SER A 387 -10.63 -20.55 2.81
N GLY A 388 -9.45 -20.71 3.43
CA GLY A 388 -8.36 -21.52 2.93
C GLY A 388 -7.20 -21.55 3.90
N ARG A 389 -6.20 -22.41 3.61
CA ARG A 389 -5.00 -22.57 4.44
C ARG A 389 -4.28 -21.23 4.69
N ASP A 390 -4.25 -20.38 3.67
CA ASP A 390 -3.71 -19.03 3.75
C ASP A 390 -4.47 -18.06 2.81
N ARG A 391 -4.09 -16.78 2.82
CA ARG A 391 -4.73 -15.74 2.00
C ARG A 391 -4.52 -15.89 0.49
N TYR A 392 -3.60 -16.74 0.05
CA TYR A 392 -3.30 -17.01 -1.36
C TYR A 392 -4.04 -18.24 -1.89
N ALA A 393 -4.69 -19.01 -1.02
CA ALA A 393 -5.46 -20.20 -1.37
C ALA A 393 -6.63 -19.82 -2.28
N ARG A 394 -6.55 -20.16 -3.57
CA ARG A 394 -7.59 -19.89 -4.58
C ARG A 394 -8.00 -21.14 -5.36
N THR A 395 -7.28 -22.23 -5.17
CA THR A 395 -7.56 -23.52 -5.79
C THR A 395 -7.36 -24.62 -4.76
N PRO A 396 -7.98 -25.80 -4.89
CA PRO A 396 -7.85 -26.91 -3.94
C PRO A 396 -6.39 -27.32 -3.69
N ASP A 397 -5.58 -27.40 -4.76
CA ASP A 397 -4.16 -27.73 -4.69
C ASP A 397 -3.33 -26.67 -3.94
N LYS A 398 -3.80 -25.42 -3.90
CA LYS A 398 -3.17 -24.31 -3.15
C LYS A 398 -3.81 -24.07 -1.78
N GLY A 399 -4.63 -25.00 -1.29
CA GLY A 399 -5.18 -24.96 0.06
C GLY A 399 -6.49 -24.19 0.23
N LEU A 400 -7.28 -24.02 -0.85
CA LEU A 400 -8.68 -23.59 -0.75
C LEU A 400 -9.47 -24.68 0.00
N ASP A 401 -10.25 -24.28 1.01
CA ASP A 401 -11.02 -25.22 1.80
C ASP A 401 -12.07 -25.95 0.93
N PRO A 402 -12.34 -27.25 1.20
CA PRO A 402 -13.24 -28.06 0.41
C PRO A 402 -14.74 -27.78 0.64
N HIS A 403 -15.07 -26.93 1.58
CA HIS A 403 -16.43 -26.57 1.99
C HIS A 403 -16.69 -25.08 1.74
N PRO A 404 -17.94 -24.60 1.75
CA PRO A 404 -18.23 -23.18 1.88
C PRO A 404 -17.57 -22.62 3.14
N GLY A 405 -16.99 -21.42 3.05
CA GLY A 405 -16.33 -20.90 4.23
C GLY A 405 -15.94 -19.44 4.09
N PHE A 406 -15.71 -18.81 5.23
CA PHE A 406 -15.30 -17.41 5.30
C PHE A 406 -14.21 -17.19 6.37
N THR A 407 -13.59 -16.05 6.32
CA THR A 407 -12.49 -15.67 7.20
C THR A 407 -12.79 -14.34 7.86
N PHE A 408 -12.55 -14.27 9.16
CA PHE A 408 -12.37 -13.03 9.89
C PHE A 408 -10.88 -12.69 9.95
N GLY A 409 -10.48 -11.62 9.27
CA GLY A 409 -9.14 -11.05 9.39
C GLY A 409 -9.10 -10.04 10.52
N ILE A 410 -8.17 -10.21 11.46
CA ILE A 410 -7.98 -9.34 12.62
C ILE A 410 -6.66 -8.58 12.40
N THR A 411 -6.74 -7.26 12.32
CA THR A 411 -5.57 -6.40 12.05
C THR A 411 -5.40 -5.38 13.17
N VAL A 412 -4.19 -5.28 13.71
CA VAL A 412 -3.83 -4.20 14.64
C VAL A 412 -3.48 -2.95 13.84
N LEU A 413 -4.21 -1.84 14.09
CA LEU A 413 -4.04 -0.57 13.37
C LEU A 413 -2.90 0.29 13.93
N GLN A 414 -2.64 0.20 15.22
CA GLN A 414 -1.63 1.01 15.91
C GLN A 414 -0.60 0.11 16.62
N PRO A 415 0.20 -0.68 15.86
CA PRO A 415 1.18 -1.56 16.48
C PRO A 415 2.26 -0.74 17.19
N PHE A 416 2.70 -1.22 18.37
CA PHE A 416 3.83 -0.67 19.11
C PHE A 416 5.18 -1.18 18.62
N SER A 417 5.22 -2.36 18.02
CA SER A 417 6.44 -2.93 17.41
C SER A 417 7.01 -2.01 16.34
N ARG A 418 8.34 -1.83 16.36
CA ARG A 418 9.10 -0.99 15.43
C ARG A 418 10.23 -1.79 14.85
N GLY A 419 10.37 -1.70 13.54
CA GLY A 419 11.39 -2.40 12.79
C GLY A 419 12.34 -1.49 12.03
N THR A 420 13.13 -2.12 11.16
CA THR A 420 14.16 -1.45 10.36
C THR A 420 14.22 -1.97 8.92
N VAL A 421 14.78 -1.15 8.03
CA VAL A 421 15.11 -1.51 6.64
C VAL A 421 16.50 -0.97 6.32
N HIS A 422 17.49 -1.87 6.23
CA HIS A 422 18.87 -1.48 5.95
C HIS A 422 19.47 -2.32 4.83
N LEU A 423 20.61 -1.88 4.30
CA LEU A 423 21.36 -2.62 3.29
C LEU A 423 21.76 -4.02 3.79
N LYS A 424 21.79 -4.98 2.88
CA LYS A 424 22.46 -6.29 3.02
C LYS A 424 23.65 -6.45 2.08
N SER A 425 23.76 -5.55 1.10
CA SER A 425 24.77 -5.57 0.05
C SER A 425 24.87 -4.21 -0.60
N THR A 426 25.99 -3.92 -1.24
CA THR A 426 26.16 -2.76 -2.12
C THR A 426 25.56 -2.97 -3.52
N ASP A 427 25.12 -4.20 -3.83
CA ASP A 427 24.41 -4.48 -5.08
C ASP A 427 22.98 -3.88 -5.01
N PRO A 428 22.64 -2.93 -5.88
CA PRO A 428 21.31 -2.32 -5.90
C PRO A 428 20.17 -3.29 -6.23
N LEU A 429 20.46 -4.46 -6.80
CA LEU A 429 19.46 -5.48 -7.09
C LEU A 429 19.18 -6.40 -5.89
N HIS A 430 20.12 -6.47 -4.95
CA HIS A 430 19.90 -7.27 -3.75
C HIS A 430 18.85 -6.62 -2.84
N GLN A 431 17.95 -7.43 -2.27
CA GLN A 431 16.95 -6.91 -1.33
C GLN A 431 17.61 -6.35 -0.06
N ALA A 432 16.99 -5.37 0.57
CA ALA A 432 17.38 -4.87 1.89
C ALA A 432 17.10 -5.91 3.00
N ALA A 433 17.75 -5.78 4.14
CA ALA A 433 17.34 -6.41 5.39
C ALA A 433 16.09 -5.71 5.90
N MET A 434 14.98 -6.41 5.94
CA MET A 434 13.68 -5.92 6.38
C MET A 434 13.25 -6.67 7.63
N ASP A 435 13.30 -6.01 8.77
CA ASP A 435 12.95 -6.60 10.07
C ASP A 435 11.83 -5.80 10.74
N PRO A 436 10.55 -6.18 10.56
CA PRO A 436 9.40 -5.49 11.19
C PRO A 436 9.30 -5.71 12.70
N LYS A 437 9.96 -6.73 13.25
CA LYS A 437 9.90 -7.11 14.67
C LYS A 437 8.46 -7.33 15.16
N TYR A 438 7.64 -8.02 14.37
CA TYR A 438 6.24 -8.31 14.75
C TYR A 438 6.16 -8.97 16.12
N LEU A 439 5.17 -8.54 16.93
CA LEU A 439 4.94 -9.00 18.30
C LEU A 439 6.11 -8.78 19.27
N SER A 440 7.05 -7.89 18.97
CA SER A 440 8.14 -7.56 19.89
C SER A 440 7.68 -6.74 21.09
N HIS A 441 6.46 -6.21 21.07
CA HIS A 441 5.87 -5.47 22.16
C HIS A 441 4.64 -6.19 22.71
N GLU A 442 4.56 -6.33 24.05
CA GLU A 442 3.49 -7.07 24.72
C GLU A 442 2.10 -6.49 24.46
N ALA A 443 1.98 -5.17 24.32
CA ALA A 443 0.71 -4.53 24.01
C ALA A 443 0.13 -5.01 22.66
N ASP A 444 0.97 -5.31 21.66
CA ASP A 444 0.50 -5.84 20.37
C ASP A 444 -0.10 -7.24 20.54
N VAL A 445 0.50 -8.07 21.40
CA VAL A 445 -0.01 -9.41 21.73
C VAL A 445 -1.37 -9.30 22.41
N GLN A 446 -1.50 -8.42 23.42
CA GLN A 446 -2.76 -8.21 24.14
C GLN A 446 -3.86 -7.68 23.21
N THR A 447 -3.54 -6.70 22.35
CA THR A 447 -4.48 -6.16 21.36
C THR A 447 -5.01 -7.26 20.43
N PHE A 448 -4.15 -8.18 19.97
CA PHE A 448 -4.60 -9.33 19.17
C PHE A 448 -5.50 -10.30 19.95
N LEU A 449 -5.17 -10.61 21.20
CA LEU A 449 -6.01 -11.47 22.04
C LEU A 449 -7.42 -10.88 22.19
N ASP A 450 -7.52 -9.59 22.45
CA ASP A 450 -8.80 -8.88 22.54
C ASP A 450 -9.53 -8.90 21.19
N GLY A 451 -8.80 -8.71 20.09
CA GLY A 451 -9.34 -8.83 18.74
C GLY A 451 -9.92 -10.21 18.42
N MET A 452 -9.23 -11.28 18.82
CA MET A 452 -9.74 -12.65 18.61
C MET A 452 -10.99 -12.94 19.47
N ARG A 453 -11.05 -12.44 20.70
CA ARG A 453 -12.23 -12.55 21.56
C ARG A 453 -13.42 -11.81 20.96
N VAL A 454 -13.23 -10.60 20.46
CA VAL A 454 -14.27 -9.81 19.78
C VAL A 454 -14.75 -10.51 18.51
N ALA A 455 -13.85 -11.08 17.71
CA ALA A 455 -14.22 -11.82 16.51
C ALA A 455 -15.14 -13.01 16.83
N ARG A 456 -14.84 -13.78 17.88
CA ARG A 456 -15.70 -14.88 18.37
C ARG A 456 -17.02 -14.37 18.96
N LYS A 457 -17.01 -13.21 19.65
CA LYS A 457 -18.24 -12.56 20.15
C LYS A 457 -19.16 -12.20 18.98
N VAL A 458 -18.64 -11.62 17.90
CA VAL A 458 -19.42 -11.30 16.69
C VAL A 458 -19.94 -12.57 16.02
N ALA A 459 -19.10 -13.60 15.88
CA ALA A 459 -19.49 -14.88 15.27
C ALA A 459 -20.63 -15.59 16.04
N SER A 460 -20.74 -15.38 17.35
CA SER A 460 -21.77 -15.98 18.20
C SER A 460 -23.12 -15.25 18.21
N GLN A 461 -23.23 -14.10 17.54
CA GLN A 461 -24.48 -13.33 17.50
C GLN A 461 -25.55 -14.00 16.63
N PRO A 462 -26.84 -13.81 16.93
CA PRO A 462 -27.96 -14.41 16.20
C PRO A 462 -27.88 -14.21 14.69
N GLY A 463 -27.50 -13.02 14.22
CA GLY A 463 -27.44 -12.68 12.81
C GLY A 463 -26.43 -13.51 12.00
N LEU A 464 -25.42 -14.12 12.65
CA LEU A 464 -24.35 -14.84 11.97
C LEU A 464 -24.19 -16.30 12.42
N LYS A 465 -24.50 -16.62 13.68
CA LYS A 465 -24.24 -17.96 14.26
C LYS A 465 -24.87 -19.12 13.47
N ASP A 466 -26.08 -18.92 12.91
CA ASP A 466 -26.80 -19.95 12.17
C ASP A 466 -26.20 -20.21 10.76
N LEU A 467 -25.31 -19.33 10.30
CA LEU A 467 -24.49 -19.52 9.10
C LEU A 467 -23.15 -20.23 9.39
N ILE A 468 -22.83 -20.50 10.67
CA ILE A 468 -21.59 -21.13 11.08
C ILE A 468 -21.84 -22.61 11.45
N VAL A 469 -21.19 -23.53 10.74
CA VAL A 469 -21.17 -24.96 11.13
C VAL A 469 -20.16 -25.15 12.27
N ARG A 470 -18.97 -24.59 12.11
CA ARG A 470 -17.89 -24.64 13.12
C ARG A 470 -16.79 -23.62 12.81
N GLU A 471 -16.03 -23.27 13.82
CA GLU A 471 -14.72 -22.63 13.66
C GLU A 471 -13.71 -23.69 13.21
N THR A 472 -13.00 -23.43 12.10
CA THR A 472 -12.07 -24.41 11.50
C THR A 472 -10.62 -24.13 11.86
N ARG A 473 -10.27 -22.87 12.12
CA ARG A 473 -8.94 -22.39 12.55
C ARG A 473 -9.08 -21.13 13.42
N PRO A 474 -8.49 -21.06 14.61
CA PRO A 474 -7.68 -22.13 15.26
C PRO A 474 -8.48 -23.38 15.64
N GLY A 475 -9.79 -23.28 15.78
CA GLY A 475 -10.69 -24.28 16.33
C GLY A 475 -11.17 -23.90 17.73
N PRO A 476 -12.38 -24.33 18.13
CA PRO A 476 -12.99 -23.93 19.41
C PRO A 476 -12.24 -24.46 20.65
N GLU A 477 -11.39 -25.47 20.47
CA GLU A 477 -10.53 -26.04 21.54
C GLU A 477 -9.39 -25.10 21.92
N VAL A 478 -8.95 -24.22 21.03
CA VAL A 478 -7.91 -23.21 21.30
C VAL A 478 -8.58 -21.96 21.86
N ASN A 479 -8.78 -21.91 23.19
CA ASN A 479 -9.56 -20.87 23.85
C ASN A 479 -8.84 -20.13 24.98
N ASP A 480 -7.68 -20.62 25.42
CA ASP A 480 -6.83 -19.95 26.39
C ASP A 480 -5.81 -19.03 25.69
N ASP A 481 -5.24 -18.09 26.45
CA ASP A 481 -4.31 -17.10 25.90
C ASP A 481 -3.04 -17.73 25.34
N ALA A 482 -2.53 -18.79 25.99
CA ALA A 482 -1.32 -19.46 25.53
C ALA A 482 -1.51 -20.12 24.16
N GLY A 483 -2.62 -20.84 23.96
CA GLY A 483 -2.95 -21.46 22.70
C GLY A 483 -3.24 -20.42 21.58
N LEU A 484 -3.93 -19.32 21.92
CA LEU A 484 -4.17 -18.22 20.98
C LEU A 484 -2.87 -17.53 20.57
N ILE A 485 -1.92 -17.30 21.50
CA ILE A 485 -0.60 -16.73 21.22
C ILE A 485 0.19 -17.67 20.31
N ASP A 486 0.20 -18.97 20.58
CA ASP A 486 0.90 -19.93 19.72
C ASP A 486 0.32 -19.97 18.31
N TYR A 487 -1.01 -19.97 18.19
CA TYR A 487 -1.70 -19.85 16.91
C TYR A 487 -1.32 -18.55 16.17
N MET A 488 -1.29 -17.42 16.86
CA MET A 488 -0.91 -16.13 16.27
C MET A 488 0.52 -16.14 15.75
N LYS A 489 1.47 -16.73 16.48
CA LYS A 489 2.88 -16.87 16.04
C LYS A 489 3.01 -17.63 14.72
N GLY A 490 2.12 -18.59 14.47
CA GLY A 490 2.08 -19.36 13.23
C GLY A 490 1.28 -18.70 12.09
N THR A 491 0.44 -17.71 12.38
CA THR A 491 -0.53 -17.17 11.40
C THR A 491 -0.43 -15.68 11.12
N ILE A 492 0.29 -14.93 11.96
CA ILE A 492 0.51 -13.49 11.71
C ILE A 492 1.22 -13.28 10.38
N GLN A 493 0.69 -12.35 9.61
CA GLN A 493 1.20 -11.95 8.31
C GLN A 493 1.12 -10.43 8.17
N THR A 494 1.87 -9.89 7.22
CA THR A 494 1.78 -8.49 6.80
C THR A 494 0.41 -8.16 6.19
N SER A 495 -0.05 -6.92 6.36
CA SER A 495 -1.11 -6.34 5.52
C SER A 495 -0.56 -5.57 4.32
N TRP A 496 0.76 -5.61 4.10
CA TRP A 496 1.50 -4.85 3.06
C TRP A 496 1.39 -3.32 3.21
N HIS A 497 1.25 -2.84 4.44
CA HIS A 497 1.07 -1.44 4.77
C HIS A 497 2.33 -0.76 5.32
N MET A 498 3.52 -1.21 4.92
CA MET A 498 4.80 -0.69 5.39
C MET A 498 4.90 0.81 5.22
N VAL A 499 5.40 1.50 6.27
CA VAL A 499 5.61 2.96 6.32
C VAL A 499 6.77 3.33 7.25
N GLY A 500 7.17 4.59 7.26
CA GLY A 500 7.90 5.21 8.35
C GLY A 500 9.43 5.20 8.25
N THR A 501 10.01 4.55 7.25
CA THR A 501 11.46 4.32 7.10
C THR A 501 12.28 5.53 6.66
N CYS A 502 11.63 6.64 6.30
CA CYS A 502 12.22 7.97 6.07
C CYS A 502 11.37 9.00 6.81
N LYS A 503 11.12 8.75 8.10
CA LYS A 503 10.17 9.47 8.95
C LYS A 503 10.26 10.99 8.81
N MET A 504 9.10 11.63 8.59
CA MET A 504 8.92 13.07 8.71
C MET A 504 8.90 13.48 10.18
N GLY A 505 9.47 14.63 10.50
CA GLY A 505 9.44 15.16 11.85
C GLY A 505 10.41 16.30 12.09
N VAL A 506 10.51 16.69 13.37
CA VAL A 506 11.39 17.75 13.87
C VAL A 506 12.47 17.24 14.82
N ASP A 507 12.39 15.98 15.24
CA ASP A 507 13.37 15.31 16.10
C ASP A 507 14.63 14.86 15.34
N ASP A 508 15.66 14.42 16.06
CA ASP A 508 16.96 14.03 15.49
C ASP A 508 16.89 12.78 14.60
N MET A 509 15.86 11.94 14.77
CA MET A 509 15.63 10.75 13.95
C MET A 509 14.74 11.05 12.74
N ALA A 510 14.32 12.29 12.51
CA ALA A 510 13.58 12.67 11.32
C ALA A 510 14.50 12.69 10.09
N VAL A 511 14.08 12.00 9.02
CA VAL A 511 14.79 11.95 7.74
C VAL A 511 14.40 13.14 6.86
N VAL A 512 13.12 13.49 6.88
CA VAL A 512 12.61 14.66 6.17
C VAL A 512 11.93 15.63 7.12
N ASP A 513 11.94 16.90 6.73
CA ASP A 513 11.17 17.95 7.42
C ASP A 513 9.68 17.88 7.02
N PRO A 514 8.78 18.67 7.66
CA PRO A 514 7.35 18.70 7.29
C PRO A 514 7.07 19.17 5.85
N GLN A 515 8.05 19.75 5.14
CA GLN A 515 7.99 20.06 3.71
C GLN A 515 8.56 18.93 2.83
N LEU A 516 8.82 17.75 3.42
CA LEU A 516 9.34 16.54 2.77
C LEU A 516 10.77 16.68 2.21
N ARG A 517 11.51 17.73 2.55
CA ARG A 517 12.92 17.92 2.16
C ARG A 517 13.80 17.03 3.03
N VAL A 518 14.75 16.33 2.43
CA VAL A 518 15.74 15.53 3.18
C VAL A 518 16.60 16.49 4.01
N ARG A 519 16.61 16.29 5.32
CA ARG A 519 17.27 17.19 6.27
C ARG A 519 18.78 17.29 5.99
N GLY A 520 19.28 18.52 5.93
CA GLY A 520 20.70 18.81 5.69
C GLY A 520 21.16 18.68 4.23
N LEU A 521 20.29 18.29 3.29
CA LEU A 521 20.57 18.17 1.87
C LEU A 521 19.69 19.13 1.05
N ALA A 522 20.26 19.72 0.02
CA ALA A 522 19.52 20.51 -0.95
C ALA A 522 19.07 19.65 -2.14
N GLY A 523 17.98 20.06 -2.80
CA GLY A 523 17.53 19.45 -4.07
C GLY A 523 17.01 18.02 -3.97
N LEU A 524 16.63 17.54 -2.78
CA LEU A 524 16.13 16.18 -2.55
C LEU A 524 14.90 16.19 -1.64
N ARG A 525 13.84 15.53 -2.09
CA ARG A 525 12.68 15.21 -1.25
C ARG A 525 12.37 13.72 -1.28
N VAL A 526 11.76 13.22 -0.20
CA VAL A 526 11.12 11.88 -0.18
C VAL A 526 9.62 12.09 -0.16
N VAL A 527 8.92 11.53 -1.14
CA VAL A 527 7.48 11.70 -1.32
C VAL A 527 6.82 10.33 -1.55
N ASP A 528 6.74 9.54 -0.50
CA ASP A 528 6.02 8.26 -0.45
C ASP A 528 5.69 7.90 1.00
N SER A 529 5.09 6.74 1.25
CA SER A 529 4.66 6.33 2.59
C SER A 529 5.81 6.13 3.60
N SER A 530 7.07 6.16 3.16
CA SER A 530 8.21 6.11 4.10
C SER A 530 8.27 7.33 5.03
N ILE A 531 7.64 8.45 4.63
CA ILE A 531 7.66 9.68 5.44
C ILE A 531 6.74 9.65 6.66
N CYS A 532 5.81 8.70 6.74
CA CYS A 532 4.81 8.66 7.82
C CYS A 532 5.47 8.57 9.20
N PRO A 533 5.22 9.48 10.13
CA PRO A 533 5.76 9.42 11.51
C PRO A 533 5.20 8.23 12.28
N SER A 534 3.89 8.00 12.12
CA SER A 534 3.15 6.83 12.56
C SER A 534 2.35 6.25 11.38
N ILE A 535 1.94 4.99 11.53
CA ILE A 535 1.17 4.33 10.48
C ILE A 535 -0.26 4.88 10.46
N PRO A 536 -0.80 5.32 9.29
CA PRO A 536 -2.20 5.71 9.20
C PRO A 536 -3.11 4.54 9.57
N SER A 537 -4.17 4.78 10.33
CA SER A 537 -5.17 3.76 10.68
C SER A 537 -5.98 3.29 9.46
N SER A 538 -5.30 2.90 8.37
CA SER A 538 -5.93 2.59 7.07
C SER A 538 -5.09 1.68 6.20
N ASN A 539 -5.68 1.20 5.11
CA ASN A 539 -4.92 0.74 3.97
C ASN A 539 -4.12 1.92 3.39
N THR A 540 -2.80 1.78 3.26
CA THR A 540 -1.88 2.91 3.04
C THR A 540 -1.88 3.52 1.63
N ASN A 541 -2.71 3.00 0.70
CA ASN A 541 -2.70 3.49 -0.70
C ASN A 541 -3.27 4.91 -0.84
N ILE A 542 -4.45 5.20 -0.27
CA ILE A 542 -5.06 6.54 -0.35
C ILE A 542 -4.21 7.58 0.39
N PRO A 543 -3.69 7.32 1.62
CA PRO A 543 -2.70 8.19 2.25
C PRO A 543 -1.45 8.42 1.37
N SER A 544 -0.92 7.40 0.69
CA SER A 544 0.24 7.56 -0.21
C SER A 544 -0.07 8.46 -1.42
N ILE A 545 -1.27 8.38 -1.98
CA ILE A 545 -1.73 9.28 -3.05
C ILE A 545 -1.84 10.71 -2.51
N ALA A 546 -2.41 10.88 -1.31
CA ALA A 546 -2.53 12.19 -0.65
C ALA A 546 -1.15 12.81 -0.32
N ILE A 547 -0.17 11.99 0.08
CA ILE A 547 1.23 12.41 0.24
C ILE A 547 1.79 12.93 -1.10
N GLY A 548 1.51 12.23 -2.20
CA GLY A 548 1.90 12.66 -3.54
C GLY A 548 1.25 13.99 -3.95
N GLU A 549 -0.04 14.17 -3.68
CA GLU A 549 -0.79 15.42 -3.92
C GLU A 549 -0.20 16.59 -3.15
N LYS A 550 -0.01 16.42 -1.83
CA LYS A 550 0.54 17.43 -0.95
C LYS A 550 2.00 17.74 -1.25
N GLY A 551 2.80 16.70 -1.51
CA GLY A 551 4.21 16.86 -1.88
C GLY A 551 4.37 17.64 -3.18
N ALA A 552 3.49 17.46 -4.16
CA ALA A 552 3.53 18.23 -5.41
C ALA A 552 3.18 19.70 -5.16
N ASP A 553 2.18 20.00 -4.32
CA ASP A 553 1.87 21.39 -3.94
C ASP A 553 3.08 22.05 -3.28
N MET A 554 3.71 21.39 -2.30
CA MET A 554 4.91 21.89 -1.60
C MET A 554 6.11 22.14 -2.53
N VAL A 555 6.29 21.30 -3.57
CA VAL A 555 7.35 21.50 -4.57
C VAL A 555 7.06 22.73 -5.43
N LEU A 556 5.82 22.90 -5.87
CA LEU A 556 5.39 24.02 -6.71
C LEU A 556 5.37 25.35 -5.98
N GLU A 557 5.07 25.36 -4.68
CA GLU A 557 5.11 26.56 -3.83
C GLU A 557 6.54 27.02 -3.53
N ALA A 558 7.50 26.10 -3.52
CA ALA A 558 8.91 26.41 -3.21
C ALA A 558 9.70 26.92 -4.44
N GLY A 559 9.20 26.77 -5.63
CA GLY A 559 9.92 27.07 -6.87
C GLY A 559 9.27 27.88 -7.88
#